data_736e0f4ce4a39c40742161aaef18f9a3
#
_entry.id   736e0f4ce4a39c40742161aaef18f9a3
#
_cell.length_a   1.000
_cell.length_b   1.000
_cell.length_c   1.000
_cell.angle_alpha   90.00
_cell.angle_beta   90.00
_cell.angle_gamma   90.00
#
_symmetry.space_group_name_H-M   'P 1'
#
loop_
_entity.id
_entity.type
_entity.pdbx_description
1 polymer ?
#
loop_
_entity_poly.entity_id
_entity_poly.type
_entity_poly.pdbx_seq_one_letter_code
_entity_poly.pdbx_strand_id
1 'polypeptide(L)'
;MSQYAKEVNEYLSKIQQGDETQYEGLFRRVYVHLKYVAMVYLINSDFADDVVSETFLRVYKYIDTFDSSGDGYNWLCKIVQHIAVDKNIQESRAAYLEEQYRKNLELNSVNYDFSEVEIRSVIDVLDEPNRTIAYRVYLLGHTLEEVGRSYGVSKVAIFKRLGKIRKILKKYYVK
;
A
#
# COMPACT_ATOMS: atom_id res chain seq x y z
N MET A 1 8.75 17.47 11.89
CA MET A 1 7.40 17.18 11.39
C MET A 1 6.98 18.28 10.43
N SER A 2 6.50 17.93 9.23
CA SER A 2 6.00 18.93 8.25
C SER A 2 4.71 19.59 8.74
N GLN A 3 4.36 20.77 8.19
CA GLN A 3 3.08 21.43 8.50
C GLN A 3 1.90 20.49 8.22
N TYR A 4 1.96 19.76 7.11
CA TYR A 4 0.95 18.76 6.74
C TYR A 4 0.77 17.68 7.81
N ALA A 5 1.87 17.11 8.32
CA ALA A 5 1.80 16.07 9.35
C ALA A 5 1.25 16.62 10.69
N LYS A 6 1.52 17.89 11.01
CA LYS A 6 0.94 18.54 12.20
C LYS A 6 -0.59 18.67 12.09
N GLU A 7 -1.08 19.10 10.93
CA GLU A 7 -2.52 19.21 10.68
C GLU A 7 -3.22 17.84 10.79
N VAL A 8 -2.62 16.79 10.22
CA VAL A 8 -3.15 15.43 10.33
C VAL A 8 -3.18 14.96 11.78
N ASN A 9 -2.13 15.22 12.55
CA ASN A 9 -2.10 14.91 13.98
C ASN A 9 -3.18 15.66 14.77
N GLU A 10 -3.43 16.92 14.43
CA GLU A 10 -4.48 17.71 15.08
C GLU A 10 -5.87 17.11 14.85
N TYR A 11 -6.20 16.74 13.61
CA TYR A 11 -7.45 16.03 13.30
C TYR A 11 -7.59 14.74 14.10
N LEU A 12 -6.58 13.86 14.05
CA LEU A 12 -6.60 12.58 14.74
C LEU A 12 -6.73 12.73 16.26
N SER A 13 -6.03 13.71 16.85
CA SER A 13 -6.10 13.97 18.29
C SER A 13 -7.48 14.44 18.72
N LYS A 14 -8.14 15.31 17.92
CA LYS A 14 -9.52 15.75 18.19
C LYS A 14 -10.52 14.59 18.07
N ILE A 15 -10.37 13.76 17.05
CA ILE A 15 -11.19 12.55 16.87
C ILE A 15 -11.03 11.61 18.08
N GLN A 16 -9.80 11.38 18.52
CA GLN A 16 -9.50 10.56 19.69
C GLN A 16 -10.14 11.11 20.98
N GLN A 17 -10.30 12.44 21.08
CA GLN A 17 -10.98 13.11 22.18
C GLN A 17 -12.52 13.09 22.04
N GLY A 18 -13.05 12.45 21.01
CA GLY A 18 -14.50 12.28 20.79
C GLY A 18 -15.13 13.31 19.86
N ASP A 19 -14.35 14.21 19.21
CA ASP A 19 -14.88 15.14 18.21
C ASP A 19 -15.00 14.47 16.84
N GLU A 20 -16.10 13.76 16.63
CA GLU A 20 -16.39 13.05 15.39
C GLU A 20 -16.57 13.99 14.18
N THR A 21 -16.83 15.27 14.41
CA THR A 21 -16.99 16.24 13.31
C THR A 21 -15.72 16.43 12.49
N GLN A 22 -14.57 16.05 13.04
CA GLN A 22 -13.27 16.17 12.40
C GLN A 22 -12.99 15.10 11.33
N TYR A 23 -13.79 14.02 11.27
CA TYR A 23 -13.59 12.95 10.26
C TYR A 23 -13.68 13.49 8.83
N GLU A 24 -14.62 14.36 8.53
CA GLU A 24 -14.76 14.92 7.19
C GLU A 24 -13.55 15.79 6.81
N GLY A 25 -13.07 16.61 7.74
CA GLY A 25 -11.88 17.44 7.53
C GLY A 25 -10.63 16.58 7.31
N LEU A 26 -10.43 15.55 8.14
CA LEU A 26 -9.36 14.58 7.97
C LEU A 26 -9.44 13.89 6.61
N PHE A 27 -10.63 13.37 6.24
CA PHE A 27 -10.85 12.69 4.96
C PHE A 27 -10.45 13.57 3.79
N ARG A 28 -10.99 14.77 3.69
CA ARG A 28 -10.67 15.73 2.63
C ARG A 28 -9.18 16.04 2.56
N ARG A 29 -8.51 16.11 3.73
CA ARG A 29 -7.09 16.44 3.83
C ARG A 29 -6.19 15.33 3.33
N VAL A 30 -6.50 14.06 3.61
CA VAL A 30 -5.60 12.94 3.35
C VAL A 30 -6.01 12.03 2.21
N TYR A 31 -7.25 12.09 1.73
CA TYR A 31 -7.82 11.17 0.73
C TYR A 31 -6.91 10.96 -0.46
N VAL A 32 -6.54 12.03 -1.16
CA VAL A 32 -5.70 11.94 -2.37
C VAL A 32 -4.35 11.30 -2.07
N HIS A 33 -3.74 11.66 -0.93
CA HIS A 33 -2.44 11.12 -0.53
C HIS A 33 -2.54 9.63 -0.16
N LEU A 34 -3.57 9.24 0.60
CA LEU A 34 -3.78 7.84 0.97
C LEU A 34 -4.14 6.98 -0.24
N LYS A 35 -4.92 7.53 -1.19
CA LYS A 35 -5.21 6.87 -2.46
C LYS A 35 -3.92 6.58 -3.24
N TYR A 36 -3.00 7.54 -3.34
CA TYR A 36 -1.69 7.29 -3.96
C TYR A 36 -0.87 6.25 -3.20
N VAL A 37 -0.91 6.27 -1.86
CA VAL A 37 -0.24 5.24 -1.05
C VAL A 37 -0.86 3.88 -1.35
N ALA A 38 -2.19 3.77 -1.39
CA ALA A 38 -2.88 2.52 -1.73
C ALA A 38 -2.46 1.99 -3.11
N MET A 39 -2.48 2.85 -4.15
CA MET A 39 -2.07 2.48 -5.51
C MET A 39 -0.62 1.97 -5.60
N VAL A 40 0.27 2.40 -4.70
CA VAL A 40 1.66 1.91 -4.65
C VAL A 40 1.75 0.49 -4.12
N TYR A 41 0.82 0.08 -3.25
CA TYR A 41 0.83 -1.24 -2.60
C TYR A 41 -0.15 -2.23 -3.24
N LEU A 42 -1.16 -1.75 -3.95
CA LEU A 42 -2.13 -2.59 -4.64
C LEU A 42 -1.56 -3.16 -5.94
N ILE A 43 -1.91 -4.39 -6.24
CA ILE A 43 -1.71 -5.04 -7.53
C ILE A 43 -2.71 -4.46 -8.53
N ASN A 44 -4.00 -4.40 -8.15
CA ASN A 44 -5.05 -3.77 -8.92
C ASN A 44 -5.42 -2.42 -8.30
N SER A 45 -5.07 -1.32 -8.99
CA SER A 45 -5.32 0.04 -8.53
C SER A 45 -6.80 0.41 -8.43
N ASP A 46 -7.71 -0.35 -9.04
CA ASP A 46 -9.16 -0.09 -8.99
C ASP A 46 -9.70 -0.19 -7.57
N PHE A 47 -9.02 -0.93 -6.69
CA PHE A 47 -9.37 -1.04 -5.28
C PHE A 47 -8.85 0.10 -4.40
N ALA A 48 -8.21 1.12 -4.97
CA ALA A 48 -7.59 2.19 -4.17
C ALA A 48 -8.61 2.98 -3.33
N ASP A 49 -9.80 3.23 -3.87
CA ASP A 49 -10.87 3.92 -3.15
C ASP A 49 -11.45 3.05 -2.03
N ASP A 50 -11.59 1.75 -2.26
CA ASP A 50 -12.03 0.79 -1.25
C ASP A 50 -11.02 0.73 -0.09
N VAL A 51 -9.72 0.68 -0.41
CA VAL A 51 -8.66 0.68 0.61
C VAL A 51 -8.67 1.95 1.44
N VAL A 52 -8.91 3.12 0.83
CA VAL A 52 -9.04 4.37 1.59
C VAL A 52 -10.28 4.34 2.47
N SER A 53 -11.41 3.88 1.96
CA SER A 53 -12.66 3.77 2.73
C SER A 53 -12.50 2.83 3.93
N GLU A 54 -11.91 1.65 3.73
CA GLU A 54 -11.58 0.69 4.79
C GLU A 54 -10.59 1.28 5.81
N THR A 55 -9.65 2.13 5.35
CA THR A 55 -8.72 2.83 6.25
C THR A 55 -9.49 3.69 7.25
N PHE A 56 -10.51 4.44 6.81
CA PHE A 56 -11.31 5.27 7.71
C PHE A 56 -12.16 4.44 8.67
N LEU A 57 -12.67 3.28 8.25
CA LEU A 57 -13.33 2.34 9.15
C LEU A 57 -12.35 1.83 10.24
N ARG A 58 -11.10 1.55 9.87
CA ARG A 58 -10.06 1.16 10.85
C ARG A 58 -9.64 2.32 11.74
N VAL A 59 -9.55 3.54 11.21
CA VAL A 59 -9.32 4.73 12.04
C VAL A 59 -10.41 4.88 13.09
N TYR A 60 -11.68 4.80 12.70
CA TYR A 60 -12.80 4.84 13.64
C TYR A 60 -12.69 3.78 14.74
N LYS A 61 -12.38 2.53 14.36
CA LYS A 61 -12.31 1.40 15.28
C LYS A 61 -11.11 1.44 16.23
N TYR A 62 -9.98 2.00 15.78
CA TYR A 62 -8.70 1.90 16.48
C TYR A 62 -8.10 3.26 16.86
N ILE A 63 -8.88 4.33 16.81
CA ILE A 63 -8.41 5.69 17.11
C ILE A 63 -7.80 5.80 18.50
N ASP A 64 -8.30 5.04 19.47
CA ASP A 64 -7.80 5.02 20.84
C ASP A 64 -6.35 4.51 20.94
N THR A 65 -5.87 3.79 19.91
CA THR A 65 -4.49 3.31 19.82
C THR A 65 -3.53 4.29 19.17
N PHE A 66 -4.04 5.43 18.71
CA PHE A 66 -3.21 6.46 18.08
C PHE A 66 -2.34 7.15 19.14
N ASP A 67 -1.04 7.15 18.90
CA ASP A 67 -0.08 7.91 19.73
C ASP A 67 0.09 9.31 19.13
N SER A 68 -0.48 10.32 19.81
CA SER A 68 -0.40 11.73 19.39
C SER A 68 1.01 12.31 19.42
N SER A 69 1.97 11.68 20.11
CA SER A 69 3.40 12.06 20.08
C SER A 69 4.10 11.61 18.79
N GLY A 70 3.50 10.66 18.05
CA GLY A 70 3.99 10.11 16.80
C GLY A 70 3.61 10.94 15.57
N ASP A 71 3.81 10.35 14.40
CA ASP A 71 3.43 10.92 13.11
C ASP A 71 2.13 10.24 12.61
N GLY A 72 0.99 10.96 12.74
CA GLY A 72 -0.33 10.47 12.38
C GLY A 72 -0.47 10.13 10.89
N TYR A 73 0.20 10.89 10.02
CA TYR A 73 0.19 10.56 8.61
C TYR A 73 0.90 9.21 8.33
N ASN A 74 2.02 8.97 8.96
CA ASN A 74 2.70 7.68 8.87
C ASN A 74 1.87 6.54 9.49
N TRP A 75 1.11 6.82 10.56
CA TRP A 75 0.19 5.86 11.15
C TRP A 75 -0.92 5.49 10.16
N LEU A 76 -1.55 6.46 9.50
CA LEU A 76 -2.53 6.23 8.42
C LEU A 76 -1.93 5.43 7.26
N CYS A 77 -0.72 5.79 6.80
CA CYS A 77 -0.04 5.07 5.72
C CYS A 77 0.21 3.59 6.05
N LYS A 78 0.50 3.26 7.31
CA LYS A 78 0.64 1.86 7.75
C LYS A 78 -0.69 1.11 7.66
N ILE A 79 -1.79 1.74 8.06
CA ILE A 79 -3.12 1.15 7.95
C ILE A 79 -3.44 0.86 6.47
N VAL A 80 -3.24 1.84 5.58
CA VAL A 80 -3.41 1.67 4.13
C VAL A 80 -2.57 0.52 3.60
N GLN A 81 -1.28 0.45 3.98
CA GLN A 81 -0.37 -0.61 3.54
C GLN A 81 -0.89 -1.99 3.95
N HIS A 82 -1.32 -2.17 5.19
CA HIS A 82 -1.84 -3.45 5.66
C HIS A 82 -3.11 -3.86 4.89
N ILE A 83 -4.04 -2.92 4.69
CA ILE A 83 -5.29 -3.21 3.95
C ILE A 83 -4.97 -3.59 2.50
N ALA A 84 -4.09 -2.84 1.83
CA ALA A 84 -3.72 -3.12 0.45
C ALA A 84 -3.03 -4.49 0.29
N VAL A 85 -2.16 -4.88 1.23
CA VAL A 85 -1.54 -6.21 1.24
C VAL A 85 -2.58 -7.29 1.48
N ASP A 86 -3.48 -7.10 2.47
CA ASP A 86 -4.57 -8.05 2.73
C ASP A 86 -5.47 -8.22 1.48
N LYS A 87 -5.77 -7.10 0.79
CA LYS A 87 -6.57 -7.11 -0.44
C LYS A 87 -5.88 -7.90 -1.56
N ASN A 88 -4.59 -7.68 -1.77
CA ASN A 88 -3.80 -8.45 -2.76
C ASN A 88 -3.83 -9.96 -2.46
N ILE A 89 -3.72 -10.36 -1.19
CA ILE A 89 -3.79 -11.77 -0.78
C ILE A 89 -5.16 -12.35 -1.08
N GLN A 90 -6.24 -11.59 -0.79
CA GLN A 90 -7.60 -12.03 -1.07
C GLN A 90 -7.84 -12.22 -2.57
N GLU A 91 -7.41 -11.24 -3.40
CA GLU A 91 -7.50 -11.31 -4.86
C GLU A 91 -6.70 -12.50 -5.43
N SER A 92 -5.47 -12.71 -4.94
CA SER A 92 -4.64 -13.84 -5.38
C SER A 92 -5.26 -15.20 -5.01
N ARG A 93 -5.89 -15.30 -3.83
CA ARG A 93 -6.61 -16.51 -3.42
C ARG A 93 -7.87 -16.73 -4.26
N ALA A 94 -8.64 -15.68 -4.54
CA ALA A 94 -9.81 -15.75 -5.39
C ALA A 94 -9.43 -16.21 -6.80
N ALA A 95 -8.42 -15.63 -7.40
CA ALA A 95 -7.89 -16.01 -8.71
C ALA A 95 -7.39 -17.47 -8.73
N TYR A 96 -6.66 -17.90 -7.68
CA TYR A 96 -6.21 -19.28 -7.54
C TYR A 96 -7.38 -20.28 -7.45
N LEU A 97 -8.41 -19.98 -6.66
CA LEU A 97 -9.60 -20.83 -6.54
C LEU A 97 -10.38 -20.85 -7.83
N GLU A 98 -10.54 -19.73 -8.51
CA GLU A 98 -11.18 -19.64 -9.82
C GLU A 98 -10.41 -20.45 -10.86
N GLU A 99 -9.09 -20.37 -10.86
CA GLU A 99 -8.21 -21.17 -11.73
C GLU A 99 -8.33 -22.68 -11.42
N GLN A 100 -8.38 -23.08 -10.15
CA GLN A 100 -8.61 -24.49 -9.77
C GLN A 100 -9.99 -24.97 -10.21
N TYR A 101 -11.03 -24.13 -10.07
CA TYR A 101 -12.38 -24.46 -10.53
C TYR A 101 -12.45 -24.58 -12.05
N ARG A 102 -11.78 -23.68 -12.76
CA ARG A 102 -11.68 -23.68 -14.22
C ARG A 102 -10.90 -24.89 -14.75
N LYS A 103 -9.79 -25.26 -14.13
CA LYS A 103 -9.04 -26.49 -14.47
C LYS A 103 -9.84 -27.77 -14.28
N ASN A 104 -10.78 -27.77 -13.35
CA ASN A 104 -11.69 -28.90 -13.16
C ASN A 104 -12.83 -28.93 -14.19
N LEU A 105 -13.11 -27.80 -14.86
CA LEU A 105 -14.18 -27.68 -15.87
C LEU A 105 -13.70 -27.74 -17.32
N GLU A 106 -12.42 -27.46 -17.60
CA GLU A 106 -11.92 -27.36 -18.97
C GLU A 106 -10.57 -28.04 -19.18
N LEU A 107 -10.58 -29.04 -20.04
CA LEU A 107 -9.37 -29.64 -20.62
C LEU A 107 -8.83 -28.88 -21.85
N ASN A 108 -9.34 -27.68 -22.16
CA ASN A 108 -8.85 -26.87 -23.29
C ASN A 108 -9.24 -25.40 -23.18
N SER A 109 -8.35 -24.51 -22.75
CA SER A 109 -8.23 -23.16 -23.32
C SER A 109 -7.01 -22.41 -22.78
N VAL A 110 -6.42 -21.58 -23.64
CA VAL A 110 -5.19 -20.80 -23.41
C VAL A 110 -5.48 -19.64 -22.44
N ASN A 111 -4.77 -19.61 -21.34
CA ASN A 111 -4.88 -18.53 -20.34
C ASN A 111 -3.93 -17.39 -20.66
N TYR A 112 -4.47 -16.18 -20.78
CA TYR A 112 -3.70 -14.95 -20.67
C TYR A 112 -3.77 -14.46 -19.22
N ASP A 113 -2.67 -14.60 -18.50
CA ASP A 113 -2.52 -14.08 -17.13
C ASP A 113 -2.10 -12.61 -17.20
N PHE A 114 -3.09 -11.71 -17.18
CA PHE A 114 -2.87 -10.25 -17.25
C PHE A 114 -2.23 -9.67 -15.99
N SER A 115 -2.40 -10.28 -14.83
CA SER A 115 -1.96 -9.72 -13.55
C SER A 115 -0.44 -9.72 -13.36
N GLU A 116 0.25 -10.78 -13.80
CA GLU A 116 1.71 -10.88 -13.70
C GLU A 116 2.44 -10.03 -14.73
N VAL A 117 1.88 -9.88 -15.93
CA VAL A 117 2.48 -9.15 -17.06
C VAL A 117 2.47 -7.64 -16.81
N GLU A 118 1.37 -7.09 -16.27
CA GLU A 118 1.28 -5.66 -15.95
C GLU A 118 2.22 -5.25 -14.83
N ILE A 119 2.34 -6.05 -13.78
CA ILE A 119 3.25 -5.76 -12.65
C ILE A 119 4.71 -5.88 -13.09
N ARG A 120 5.03 -6.89 -13.88
CA ARG A 120 6.39 -7.04 -14.44
C ARG A 120 6.76 -5.86 -15.30
N SER A 121 5.86 -5.38 -16.17
CA SER A 121 6.13 -4.22 -17.04
C SER A 121 6.44 -2.95 -16.26
N VAL A 122 5.82 -2.78 -15.09
CA VAL A 122 6.03 -1.64 -14.20
C VAL A 122 7.34 -1.74 -13.43
N ILE A 123 7.65 -2.93 -12.93
CA ILE A 123 8.89 -3.19 -12.21
C ILE A 123 10.06 -3.26 -13.19
N ASP A 124 9.85 -3.68 -14.45
CA ASP A 124 10.87 -3.79 -15.48
C ASP A 124 11.48 -2.45 -15.92
N VAL A 125 10.82 -1.32 -15.67
CA VAL A 125 11.43 0.00 -15.87
C VAL A 125 12.49 0.33 -14.82
N LEU A 126 12.58 -0.45 -13.75
CA LEU A 126 13.58 -0.30 -12.72
C LEU A 126 14.86 -1.06 -13.09
N ASP A 127 15.99 -0.44 -12.83
CA ASP A 127 17.30 -1.08 -12.89
C ASP A 127 17.50 -2.06 -11.71
N GLU A 128 18.38 -3.02 -11.88
CA GLU A 128 18.84 -3.83 -10.74
C GLU A 128 19.80 -3.00 -9.84
N PRO A 129 19.74 -3.15 -8.51
CA PRO A 129 18.90 -4.06 -7.72
C PRO A 129 17.53 -3.46 -7.28
N ASN A 130 17.13 -2.30 -7.82
CA ASN A 130 15.87 -1.65 -7.44
C ASN A 130 14.66 -2.52 -7.81
N ARG A 131 14.74 -3.18 -8.97
CA ARG A 131 13.72 -4.15 -9.43
C ARG A 131 13.52 -5.27 -8.42
N THR A 132 14.59 -5.94 -8.03
CA THR A 132 14.51 -7.04 -7.06
C THR A 132 14.04 -6.57 -5.69
N ILE A 133 14.44 -5.40 -5.21
CA ILE A 133 13.97 -4.85 -3.94
C ILE A 133 12.47 -4.55 -4.01
N ALA A 134 12.01 -3.90 -5.08
CA ALA A 134 10.59 -3.62 -5.30
C ALA A 134 9.77 -4.91 -5.35
N TYR A 135 10.21 -5.89 -6.13
CA TYR A 135 9.58 -7.19 -6.23
C TYR A 135 9.43 -7.89 -4.87
N ARG A 136 10.51 -7.95 -4.08
CA ARG A 136 10.49 -8.61 -2.77
C ARG A 136 9.58 -7.91 -1.77
N VAL A 137 9.61 -6.58 -1.74
CA VAL A 137 8.82 -5.82 -0.77
C VAL A 137 7.34 -5.73 -1.19
N TYR A 138 7.06 -5.43 -2.46
CA TYR A 138 5.70 -5.13 -2.92
C TYR A 138 4.92 -6.37 -3.36
N LEU A 139 5.58 -7.37 -3.92
CA LEU A 139 4.91 -8.58 -4.44
C LEU A 139 5.04 -9.76 -3.48
N LEU A 140 6.23 -9.99 -2.90
CA LEU A 140 6.45 -11.11 -2.00
C LEU A 140 6.17 -10.79 -0.53
N GLY A 141 5.87 -9.53 -0.19
CA GLY A 141 5.53 -9.12 1.18
C GLY A 141 6.70 -9.19 2.18
N HIS A 142 7.96 -9.27 1.68
CA HIS A 142 9.12 -9.29 2.56
C HIS A 142 9.22 -7.98 3.35
N THR A 143 9.59 -8.09 4.62
CA THR A 143 9.87 -6.92 5.46
C THR A 143 11.14 -6.21 4.99
N LEU A 144 11.22 -4.89 5.27
CA LEU A 144 12.44 -4.12 4.95
C LEU A 144 13.68 -4.66 5.66
N GLU A 145 13.50 -5.33 6.79
CA GLU A 145 14.57 -5.93 7.56
C GLU A 145 15.08 -7.20 6.90
N GLU A 146 14.19 -8.07 6.42
CA GLU A 146 14.55 -9.28 5.67
C GLU A 146 15.27 -8.94 4.37
N VAL A 147 14.75 -7.95 3.64
CA VAL A 147 15.41 -7.48 2.41
C VAL A 147 16.75 -6.84 2.75
N GLY A 148 16.83 -5.99 3.78
CA GLY A 148 18.07 -5.38 4.22
C GLY A 148 19.13 -6.43 4.58
N ARG A 149 18.75 -7.45 5.33
CA ARG A 149 19.63 -8.55 5.72
C ARG A 149 20.21 -9.28 4.50
N SER A 150 19.39 -9.55 3.47
CA SER A 150 19.83 -10.24 2.25
C SER A 150 20.81 -9.41 1.39
N TYR A 151 20.82 -8.09 1.55
CA TYR A 151 21.75 -7.18 0.87
C TYR A 151 22.89 -6.67 1.77
N GLY A 152 22.95 -7.12 3.03
CA GLY A 152 23.96 -6.67 3.98
C GLY A 152 23.82 -5.18 4.36
N VAL A 153 22.59 -4.62 4.27
CA VAL A 153 22.31 -3.22 4.57
C VAL A 153 21.22 -3.06 5.62
N SER A 154 21.16 -1.88 6.24
CA SER A 154 20.15 -1.61 7.27
C SER A 154 18.75 -1.46 6.69
N LYS A 155 17.70 -1.73 7.51
CA LYS A 155 16.31 -1.42 7.23
C LYS A 155 16.12 0.02 6.71
N VAL A 156 16.86 0.98 7.31
CA VAL A 156 16.77 2.39 6.92
C VAL A 156 17.32 2.62 5.51
N ALA A 157 18.35 1.89 5.10
CA ALA A 157 18.90 1.97 3.75
C ALA A 157 17.89 1.46 2.71
N ILE A 158 17.22 0.34 2.98
CA ILE A 158 16.13 -0.17 2.12
C ILE A 158 14.97 0.82 2.06
N PHE A 159 14.55 1.39 3.19
CA PHE A 159 13.50 2.41 3.22
C PHE A 159 13.82 3.62 2.33
N LYS A 160 15.05 4.16 2.44
CA LYS A 160 15.50 5.27 1.58
C LYS A 160 15.52 4.88 0.10
N ARG A 161 15.92 3.65 -0.20
CA ARG A 161 15.96 3.13 -1.56
C ARG A 161 14.57 2.97 -2.16
N LEU A 162 13.60 2.47 -1.39
CA LEU A 162 12.20 2.43 -1.80
C LEU A 162 11.63 3.82 -2.07
N GLY A 163 12.06 4.84 -1.31
CA GLY A 163 11.69 6.23 -1.60
C GLY A 163 12.16 6.70 -2.99
N LYS A 164 13.35 6.27 -3.45
CA LYS A 164 13.83 6.54 -4.82
C LYS A 164 13.05 5.75 -5.86
N ILE A 165 12.80 4.48 -5.60
CA ILE A 165 11.99 3.60 -6.47
C ILE A 165 10.60 4.23 -6.69
N ARG A 166 9.92 4.67 -5.63
CA ARG A 166 8.62 5.34 -5.73
C ARG A 166 8.66 6.60 -6.61
N LYS A 167 9.74 7.38 -6.54
CA LYS A 167 9.91 8.56 -7.40
C LYS A 167 10.06 8.20 -8.87
N ILE A 168 10.75 7.10 -9.17
CA ILE A 168 10.91 6.59 -10.55
C ILE A 168 9.54 6.12 -11.04
N LEU A 169 8.87 5.24 -10.31
CA LEU A 169 7.56 4.69 -10.67
C LEU A 169 6.51 5.81 -10.86
N LYS A 170 6.52 6.83 -10.00
CA LYS A 170 5.61 7.98 -10.12
C LYS A 170 5.73 8.71 -11.46
N LYS A 171 6.91 8.78 -12.06
CA LYS A 171 7.10 9.41 -13.37
C LYS A 171 6.42 8.66 -14.53
N TYR A 172 6.19 7.37 -14.37
CA TYR A 172 5.54 6.53 -15.38
C TYR A 172 4.02 6.48 -15.24
N TYR A 173 3.47 6.74 -14.04
CA TYR A 173 2.03 6.69 -13.75
C TYR A 173 1.34 8.04 -13.73
N VAL A 174 2.08 9.15 -13.60
CA VAL A 174 1.53 10.51 -13.61
C VAL A 174 1.84 11.12 -14.97
N LYS A 175 1.11 10.72 -16.00
CA LYS A 175 0.93 11.48 -17.22
C LYS A 175 -0.46 12.05 -17.25
#